data_77e4a5a8050ec722c3c0e2bbe3c573c6
#
_entry.id   77e4a5a8050ec722c3c0e2bbe3c573c6
#
_cell.length_a   1.000
_cell.length_b   1.000
_cell.length_c   1.000
_cell.angle_alpha   90.00
_cell.angle_beta   90.00
_cell.angle_gamma   90.00
#
_symmetry.space_group_name_H-M   'P 1'
#
loop_
_entity.id
_entity.type
_entity.pdbx_description
1 polymer ?
#
loop_
_entity_poly.entity_id
_entity_poly.type
_entity_poly.pdbx_seq_one_letter_code
_entity_poly.pdbx_strand_id
1 'polypeptide(L)'
;MSRIIKFIIGIKCFITANLLVGQTQLPNIVFILADDLGYGSVNCYGADKDLVRTPFINSLAETGMMFTNAHTPASVSSPTRYGLLTGTYPWRSTLKYGVLSANSPLLPDPEGVTIADVLKDKGYNSAAIGKWHLGYGNKQPCDFTDKLTPGPLDLGFDYHFGVPSNHDDVWGVFIENDEIYGLNSKEAHPYSRSFYGSQYFGFDAPQRVNKDVMNVLTEKSVNWLKKQSSDTPFFLYFAPIAVHHPITPSDYMRGLSNCGPYGDFIQDLDWSVGQIIQTLEYMGLRENTIIIFTSDNGGDIPVQRPEA
;
A
#
# COMPACT_ATOMS: atom_id res chain seq x y z
N MET A 1 78.97 -37.26 28.28
CA MET A 1 78.63 -35.83 28.19
C MET A 1 77.61 -35.65 27.08
N SER A 2 76.34 -35.59 27.44
CA SER A 2 75.21 -35.52 26.51
C SER A 2 74.63 -34.11 26.56
N ARG A 3 74.59 -33.41 25.39
CA ARG A 3 73.93 -32.12 25.23
C ARG A 3 72.50 -32.35 24.77
N ILE A 4 71.55 -32.04 25.62
CA ILE A 4 70.14 -32.04 25.34
C ILE A 4 69.82 -30.70 24.66
N ILE A 5 69.46 -30.77 23.38
CA ILE A 5 68.95 -29.62 22.62
C ILE A 5 67.44 -29.56 22.89
N LYS A 6 67.00 -28.53 23.60
CA LYS A 6 65.56 -28.22 23.77
C LYS A 6 65.04 -27.52 22.52
N PHE A 7 64.18 -28.21 21.76
CA PHE A 7 63.38 -27.60 20.68
C PHE A 7 62.17 -26.93 21.31
N ILE A 8 62.12 -25.60 21.27
CA ILE A 8 60.93 -24.84 21.63
C ILE A 8 60.17 -24.60 20.35
N ILE A 9 59.08 -25.37 20.13
CA ILE A 9 58.15 -25.13 19.08
C ILE A 9 57.19 -24.00 19.54
N GLY A 10 57.39 -22.79 19.04
CA GLY A 10 56.48 -21.67 19.25
C GLY A 10 55.25 -21.78 18.34
N ILE A 11 54.12 -22.21 18.88
CA ILE A 11 52.83 -22.12 18.18
C ILE A 11 52.40 -20.66 18.22
N LYS A 12 52.59 -19.95 17.11
CA LYS A 12 51.92 -18.64 16.88
C LYS A 12 50.43 -18.89 16.56
N CYS A 13 49.62 -18.78 17.59
CA CYS A 13 48.17 -18.74 17.41
C CYS A 13 47.82 -17.38 16.81
N PHE A 14 47.59 -17.32 15.50
CA PHE A 14 46.97 -16.15 14.85
C PHE A 14 45.48 -16.15 15.18
N ILE A 15 45.09 -15.42 16.21
CA ILE A 15 43.68 -15.05 16.44
C ILE A 15 43.39 -13.94 15.45
N THR A 16 42.89 -14.29 14.29
CA THR A 16 42.18 -13.32 13.42
C THR A 16 40.87 -12.97 14.12
N ALA A 17 40.89 -11.90 14.89
CA ALA A 17 39.64 -11.25 15.31
C ALA A 17 39.01 -10.68 14.05
N ASN A 18 38.11 -11.45 13.44
CA ASN A 18 37.15 -10.89 12.54
C ASN A 18 36.28 -9.94 13.37
N LEU A 19 36.61 -8.66 13.35
CA LEU A 19 35.65 -7.60 13.68
C LEU A 19 34.54 -7.72 12.67
N LEU A 20 33.52 -8.53 12.98
CA LEU A 20 32.19 -8.38 12.43
C LEU A 20 31.72 -7.00 12.86
N VAL A 21 32.11 -5.97 12.11
CA VAL A 21 31.34 -4.75 12.05
C VAL A 21 30.01 -5.21 11.45
N GLY A 22 29.07 -5.50 12.32
CA GLY A 22 27.71 -5.77 11.90
C GLY A 22 27.27 -4.54 11.11
N GLN A 23 27.32 -4.63 9.80
CA GLN A 23 26.58 -3.69 8.95
C GLN A 23 25.14 -3.87 9.40
N THR A 24 24.63 -2.89 10.15
CA THR A 24 23.22 -2.89 10.54
C THR A 24 22.43 -2.89 9.24
N GLN A 25 21.88 -4.04 8.91
CA GLN A 25 21.05 -4.20 7.72
C GLN A 25 19.90 -3.21 7.82
N LEU A 26 19.69 -2.38 6.79
CA LEU A 26 18.59 -1.46 6.76
C LEU A 26 17.26 -2.24 6.86
N PRO A 27 16.31 -1.80 7.69
CA PRO A 27 15.04 -2.50 7.83
C PRO A 27 14.20 -2.40 6.55
N ASN A 28 13.47 -3.44 6.25
CA ASN A 28 12.38 -3.33 5.27
C ASN A 28 11.27 -2.44 5.83
N ILE A 29 10.50 -1.83 4.95
CA ILE A 29 9.39 -0.95 5.33
C ILE A 29 8.13 -1.39 4.59
N VAL A 30 7.08 -1.66 5.34
CA VAL A 30 5.73 -1.87 4.82
C VAL A 30 4.83 -0.78 5.38
N PHE A 31 4.30 0.06 4.50
CA PHE A 31 3.36 1.12 4.86
C PHE A 31 1.97 0.76 4.35
N ILE A 32 1.03 0.51 5.26
CA ILE A 32 -0.36 0.14 4.96
C ILE A 32 -1.25 1.34 5.23
N LEU A 33 -1.87 1.87 4.17
CA LEU A 33 -2.74 3.03 4.21
C LEU A 33 -4.18 2.62 3.90
N ALA A 34 -4.98 2.34 4.92
CA ALA A 34 -6.41 2.09 4.77
C ALA A 34 -7.14 3.31 4.17
N ASP A 35 -8.27 3.07 3.51
CA ASP A 35 -9.08 4.07 2.83
C ASP A 35 -10.37 4.30 3.63
N ASP A 36 -10.62 5.53 4.07
CA ASP A 36 -11.80 5.95 4.85
C ASP A 36 -12.05 5.15 6.15
N LEU A 37 -10.99 4.62 6.78
CA LEU A 37 -11.13 3.87 8.02
C LEU A 37 -11.20 4.81 9.23
N GLY A 38 -12.32 4.79 9.95
CA GLY A 38 -12.48 5.56 11.18
C GLY A 38 -11.56 5.10 12.30
N TYR A 39 -11.10 6.03 13.13
CA TYR A 39 -10.23 5.76 14.29
C TYR A 39 -10.77 4.63 15.19
N GLY A 40 -12.06 4.69 15.54
CA GLY A 40 -12.72 3.71 16.39
C GLY A 40 -13.20 2.44 15.69
N SER A 41 -12.79 2.19 14.43
CA SER A 41 -13.26 1.05 13.64
C SER A 41 -12.43 -0.22 13.82
N VAL A 42 -11.33 -0.17 14.57
CA VAL A 42 -10.47 -1.32 14.88
C VAL A 42 -10.39 -1.57 16.40
N ASN A 43 -10.23 -2.82 16.81
CA ASN A 43 -10.37 -3.16 18.24
C ASN A 43 -9.30 -2.51 19.13
N CYS A 44 -8.07 -2.38 18.68
CA CYS A 44 -7.01 -1.71 19.46
C CYS A 44 -7.30 -0.22 19.73
N TYR A 45 -8.19 0.41 18.96
CA TYR A 45 -8.68 1.77 19.17
C TYR A 45 -10.13 1.85 19.66
N GLY A 46 -10.70 0.75 20.12
CA GLY A 46 -11.96 0.73 20.87
C GLY A 46 -13.18 0.18 20.11
N ALA A 47 -13.04 -0.36 18.91
CA ALA A 47 -14.13 -1.08 18.27
C ALA A 47 -14.55 -2.30 19.12
N ASP A 48 -15.86 -2.48 19.25
CA ASP A 48 -16.41 -3.63 19.96
C ASP A 48 -16.08 -4.94 19.22
N LYS A 49 -15.35 -5.84 19.89
CA LYS A 49 -14.94 -7.13 19.35
C LYS A 49 -16.11 -8.09 19.05
N ASP A 50 -17.28 -7.82 19.64
CA ASP A 50 -18.47 -8.59 19.37
C ASP A 50 -19.17 -8.11 18.08
N LEU A 51 -18.84 -6.90 17.59
CA LEU A 51 -19.31 -6.35 16.33
C LEU A 51 -18.35 -6.63 15.17
N VAL A 52 -17.06 -6.39 15.37
CA VAL A 52 -16.02 -6.55 14.34
C VAL A 52 -14.74 -7.10 14.98
N ARG A 53 -13.96 -7.85 14.22
CA ARG A 53 -12.70 -8.46 14.71
C ARG A 53 -11.54 -8.05 13.83
N THR A 54 -10.49 -7.48 14.46
CA THR A 54 -9.27 -7.03 13.77
C THR A 54 -8.01 -7.60 14.44
N PRO A 55 -7.86 -8.95 14.51
CA PRO A 55 -6.78 -9.58 15.26
C PRO A 55 -5.38 -9.27 14.73
N PHE A 56 -5.20 -9.12 13.41
CA PHE A 56 -3.90 -8.84 12.82
C PHE A 56 -3.47 -7.39 13.04
N ILE A 57 -4.39 -6.42 12.90
CA ILE A 57 -4.12 -5.02 13.25
C ILE A 57 -3.85 -4.89 14.74
N ASN A 58 -4.58 -5.61 15.60
CA ASN A 58 -4.32 -5.64 17.03
C ASN A 58 -2.92 -6.18 17.35
N SER A 59 -2.46 -7.23 16.66
CA SER A 59 -1.13 -7.79 16.87
C SER A 59 -0.01 -6.78 16.59
N LEU A 60 -0.20 -5.89 15.62
CA LEU A 60 0.73 -4.78 15.37
C LEU A 60 0.76 -3.80 16.54
N ALA A 61 -0.40 -3.50 17.12
CA ALA A 61 -0.50 -2.61 18.29
C ALA A 61 0.12 -3.24 19.54
N GLU A 62 -0.10 -4.54 19.76
CA GLU A 62 0.40 -5.29 20.94
C GLU A 62 1.92 -5.47 20.92
N THR A 63 2.51 -5.64 19.73
CA THR A 63 3.95 -5.88 19.55
C THR A 63 4.73 -4.63 19.16
N GLY A 64 4.06 -3.51 18.94
CA GLY A 64 4.64 -2.29 18.42
C GLY A 64 4.29 -1.05 19.25
N MET A 65 3.99 0.03 18.55
CA MET A 65 3.67 1.33 19.13
C MET A 65 2.32 1.84 18.61
N MET A 66 1.42 2.19 19.51
CA MET A 66 0.15 2.85 19.21
C MET A 66 0.28 4.37 19.33
N PHE A 67 -0.14 5.09 18.30
CA PHE A 67 -0.22 6.54 18.30
C PHE A 67 -1.65 6.98 18.69
N THR A 68 -1.79 7.63 19.83
CA THR A 68 -3.10 8.11 20.34
C THR A 68 -3.43 9.54 19.91
N ASN A 69 -2.48 10.24 19.28
CA ASN A 69 -2.64 11.62 18.83
C ASN A 69 -1.89 11.88 17.51
N ALA A 70 -2.08 10.98 16.53
CA ALA A 70 -1.58 11.16 15.18
C ALA A 70 -2.67 11.79 14.28
N HIS A 71 -2.26 12.63 13.35
CA HIS A 71 -3.17 13.36 12.46
C HIS A 71 -2.74 13.20 11.01
N THR A 72 -3.71 13.01 10.13
CA THR A 72 -3.50 13.10 8.68
C THR A 72 -3.42 14.56 8.25
N PRO A 73 -2.68 14.89 7.17
CA PRO A 73 -2.56 16.26 6.69
C PRO A 73 -3.84 16.82 6.07
N ALA A 74 -4.83 15.97 5.79
CA ALA A 74 -6.14 16.36 5.27
C ALA A 74 -7.21 15.34 5.68
N SER A 75 -8.48 15.72 5.52
CA SER A 75 -9.64 14.89 5.86
C SER A 75 -10.18 14.09 4.67
N VAL A 76 -9.46 14.03 3.55
CA VAL A 76 -9.84 13.32 2.32
C VAL A 76 -8.59 12.76 1.62
N SER A 77 -8.82 11.77 0.75
CA SER A 77 -7.79 10.87 0.20
C SER A 77 -6.64 11.54 -0.55
N SER A 78 -6.89 12.22 -1.69
CA SER A 78 -5.80 12.71 -2.56
C SER A 78 -4.81 13.63 -1.83
N PRO A 79 -5.25 14.63 -1.05
CA PRO A 79 -4.31 15.51 -0.36
C PRO A 79 -3.55 14.80 0.76
N THR A 80 -4.15 13.81 1.44
CA THR A 80 -3.42 13.02 2.44
C THR A 80 -2.33 12.19 1.78
N ARG A 81 -2.64 11.49 0.69
CA ARG A 81 -1.67 10.67 -0.08
C ARG A 81 -0.55 11.54 -0.64
N TYR A 82 -0.86 12.73 -1.13
CA TYR A 82 0.12 13.73 -1.55
C TYR A 82 1.08 14.09 -0.41
N GLY A 83 0.53 14.48 0.74
CA GLY A 83 1.32 14.87 1.90
C GLY A 83 2.21 13.74 2.42
N LEU A 84 1.68 12.50 2.44
CA LEU A 84 2.42 11.32 2.86
C LEU A 84 3.63 11.03 1.95
N LEU A 85 3.44 11.06 0.63
CA LEU A 85 4.51 10.70 -0.30
C LEU A 85 5.54 11.79 -0.48
N THR A 86 5.12 13.07 -0.45
CA THR A 86 5.99 14.23 -0.75
C THR A 86 6.56 14.93 0.50
N GLY A 87 6.06 14.60 1.70
CA GLY A 87 6.40 15.35 2.92
C GLY A 87 5.95 16.82 2.91
N THR A 88 5.09 17.19 1.96
CA THR A 88 4.63 18.56 1.73
C THR A 88 3.15 18.69 2.04
N TYR A 89 2.77 19.69 2.80
CA TYR A 89 1.35 19.93 3.08
C TYR A 89 0.55 20.18 1.80
N PRO A 90 -0.62 19.55 1.64
CA PRO A 90 -1.39 19.56 0.39
C PRO A 90 -1.82 20.96 -0.07
N TRP A 91 -2.05 21.90 0.81
CA TRP A 91 -2.38 23.29 0.43
C TRP A 91 -1.25 24.04 -0.29
N ARG A 92 -0.03 23.49 -0.28
CA ARG A 92 1.11 24.01 -1.09
C ARG A 92 1.10 23.48 -2.53
N SER A 93 0.32 22.43 -2.81
CA SER A 93 0.14 21.91 -4.16
C SER A 93 -0.87 22.75 -4.97
N THR A 94 -1.14 22.33 -6.19
CA THR A 94 -2.21 22.91 -7.04
C THR A 94 -3.61 22.50 -6.57
N LEU A 95 -3.74 21.39 -5.83
CA LEU A 95 -5.02 20.93 -5.26
C LEU A 95 -5.35 21.71 -3.98
N LYS A 96 -6.23 22.70 -4.09
CA LYS A 96 -6.57 23.59 -2.97
C LYS A 96 -7.68 23.07 -2.07
N TYR A 97 -8.54 22.19 -2.60
CA TYR A 97 -9.68 21.57 -1.90
C TYR A 97 -10.13 20.32 -2.63
N GLY A 98 -10.84 19.45 -1.91
CA GLY A 98 -11.42 18.22 -2.46
C GLY A 98 -10.38 17.16 -2.80
N VAL A 99 -10.73 16.31 -3.77
CA VAL A 99 -9.91 15.21 -4.29
C VAL A 99 -9.76 15.33 -5.79
N LEU A 100 -8.78 14.64 -6.36
CA LEU A 100 -8.60 14.54 -7.80
C LEU A 100 -9.74 13.73 -8.44
N SER A 101 -10.12 14.12 -9.65
CA SER A 101 -10.97 13.27 -10.50
C SER A 101 -10.13 12.13 -11.10
N ALA A 102 -10.82 11.06 -11.52
CA ALA A 102 -10.17 9.86 -12.04
C ALA A 102 -9.25 10.10 -13.25
N ASN A 103 -9.48 11.18 -13.99
CA ASN A 103 -8.69 11.57 -15.18
C ASN A 103 -7.82 12.81 -14.96
N SER A 104 -7.54 13.16 -13.72
CA SER A 104 -6.63 14.27 -13.41
C SER A 104 -5.18 13.94 -13.79
N PRO A 105 -4.38 14.96 -14.18
CA PRO A 105 -2.95 14.79 -14.34
C PRO A 105 -2.28 14.48 -12.99
N LEU A 106 -1.04 14.03 -13.05
CA LEU A 106 -0.25 13.75 -11.85
C LEU A 106 -0.12 15.01 -10.98
N LEU A 107 -0.49 14.90 -9.70
CA LEU A 107 -0.44 16.01 -8.75
C LEU A 107 0.95 16.26 -8.17
N PRO A 108 1.71 15.23 -7.71
CA PRO A 108 3.09 15.44 -7.30
C PRO A 108 3.95 15.88 -8.49
N ASP A 109 4.88 16.79 -8.22
CA ASP A 109 5.89 17.18 -9.19
C ASP A 109 6.86 16.00 -9.39
N PRO A 110 7.03 15.47 -10.62
CA PRO A 110 7.95 14.37 -10.87
C PRO A 110 9.43 14.76 -10.70
N GLU A 111 9.75 16.06 -10.72
CA GLU A 111 11.09 16.56 -10.39
C GLU A 111 11.26 16.78 -8.87
N GLY A 112 10.19 16.65 -8.10
CA GLY A 112 10.19 16.74 -6.64
C GLY A 112 10.69 15.44 -5.99
N VAL A 113 11.07 15.54 -4.72
CA VAL A 113 11.54 14.37 -3.96
C VAL A 113 10.39 13.75 -3.20
N THR A 114 10.20 12.44 -3.35
CA THR A 114 9.26 11.64 -2.59
C THR A 114 9.96 10.74 -1.59
N ILE A 115 9.19 10.10 -0.69
CA ILE A 115 9.74 9.07 0.20
C ILE A 115 10.30 7.89 -0.60
N ALA A 116 9.71 7.54 -1.74
CA ALA A 116 10.20 6.44 -2.58
C ALA A 116 11.55 6.79 -3.21
N ASP A 117 11.78 8.04 -3.66
CA ASP A 117 13.07 8.50 -4.16
C ASP A 117 14.14 8.43 -3.07
N VAL A 118 13.82 8.93 -1.86
CA VAL A 118 14.76 8.88 -0.72
C VAL A 118 15.17 7.46 -0.38
N LEU A 119 14.22 6.52 -0.43
CA LEU A 119 14.49 5.11 -0.14
C LEU A 119 15.25 4.44 -1.29
N LYS A 120 14.92 4.77 -2.54
CA LYS A 120 15.64 4.31 -3.74
C LYS A 120 17.11 4.69 -3.69
N ASP A 121 17.42 5.94 -3.30
CA ASP A 121 18.80 6.41 -3.10
C ASP A 121 19.55 5.64 -1.99
N LYS A 122 18.83 4.97 -1.10
CA LYS A 122 19.37 4.08 -0.08
C LYS A 122 19.42 2.60 -0.50
N GLY A 123 19.07 2.33 -1.76
CA GLY A 123 19.14 0.98 -2.34
C GLY A 123 17.91 0.10 -2.04
N TYR A 124 16.77 0.69 -1.69
CA TYR A 124 15.52 -0.03 -1.52
C TYR A 124 14.89 -0.39 -2.87
N ASN A 125 14.40 -1.63 -2.99
CA ASN A 125 13.40 -1.98 -3.99
C ASN A 125 12.02 -1.49 -3.51
N SER A 126 11.20 -0.91 -4.39
CA SER A 126 9.95 -0.30 -3.96
C SER A 126 8.75 -0.68 -4.82
N ALA A 127 7.58 -0.77 -4.18
CA ALA A 127 6.31 -0.95 -4.87
C ALA A 127 5.20 -0.09 -4.28
N ALA A 128 4.36 0.47 -5.16
CA ALA A 128 3.07 1.06 -4.82
C ALA A 128 1.95 0.13 -5.29
N ILE A 129 1.24 -0.51 -4.34
CA ILE A 129 0.16 -1.44 -4.65
C ILE A 129 -1.13 -0.99 -3.96
N GLY A 130 -2.20 -0.81 -4.74
CA GLY A 130 -3.50 -0.39 -4.24
C GLY A 130 -4.01 0.90 -4.86
N LYS A 131 -4.83 1.65 -4.12
CA LYS A 131 -5.38 2.94 -4.55
C LYS A 131 -4.27 3.97 -4.70
N TRP A 132 -4.17 4.56 -5.91
CA TRP A 132 -3.23 5.63 -6.19
C TRP A 132 -3.78 7.02 -5.86
N HIS A 133 -4.78 7.44 -6.57
CA HIS A 133 -5.55 8.67 -6.38
C HIS A 133 -4.72 9.98 -6.38
N LEU A 134 -3.60 9.97 -7.11
CA LEU A 134 -2.72 11.14 -7.30
C LEU A 134 -2.60 11.59 -8.74
N GLY A 135 -3.41 11.01 -9.65
CA GLY A 135 -3.40 11.33 -11.07
C GLY A 135 -2.28 10.65 -11.85
N TYR A 136 -2.31 10.83 -13.18
CA TYR A 136 -1.33 10.28 -14.11
C TYR A 136 -1.13 11.22 -15.30
N GLY A 137 0.09 11.23 -15.86
CA GLY A 137 0.40 12.04 -17.03
C GLY A 137 0.37 13.55 -16.76
N ASN A 138 0.53 14.31 -17.83
CA ASN A 138 0.59 15.79 -17.80
C ASN A 138 -0.66 16.46 -18.39
N LYS A 139 -1.58 15.67 -19.00
CA LYS A 139 -2.73 16.21 -19.73
C LYS A 139 -3.99 16.20 -18.85
N GLN A 140 -4.85 17.18 -19.08
CA GLN A 140 -6.18 17.25 -18.51
C GLN A 140 -7.22 17.26 -19.67
N PRO A 141 -8.05 16.23 -19.84
CA PRO A 141 -8.03 14.95 -19.11
C PRO A 141 -6.81 14.07 -19.47
N CYS A 142 -6.40 13.21 -18.52
CA CYS A 142 -5.40 12.18 -18.79
C CYS A 142 -5.97 11.15 -19.77
N ASP A 143 -5.20 10.76 -20.77
CA ASP A 143 -5.57 9.70 -21.71
C ASP A 143 -5.05 8.35 -21.21
N PHE A 144 -5.95 7.53 -20.68
CA PHE A 144 -5.63 6.22 -20.13
C PHE A 144 -5.31 5.17 -21.18
N THR A 145 -5.50 5.46 -22.48
CA THR A 145 -5.12 4.55 -23.58
C THR A 145 -3.68 4.75 -24.04
N ASP A 146 -3.02 5.79 -23.54
CA ASP A 146 -1.58 6.05 -23.74
C ASP A 146 -0.78 5.64 -22.51
N LYS A 147 0.55 5.80 -22.56
CA LYS A 147 1.41 5.63 -21.40
C LYS A 147 1.08 6.66 -20.32
N LEU A 148 0.90 6.17 -19.10
CA LEU A 148 0.51 6.95 -17.93
C LEU A 148 1.76 7.55 -17.24
N THR A 149 2.55 8.29 -18.03
CA THR A 149 3.77 8.96 -17.58
C THR A 149 3.63 10.48 -17.69
N PRO A 150 4.09 11.25 -16.66
CA PRO A 150 4.63 10.75 -15.40
C PRO A 150 3.55 10.09 -14.53
N GLY A 151 3.99 9.15 -13.68
CA GLY A 151 3.13 8.34 -12.80
C GLY A 151 3.91 7.84 -11.58
N PRO A 152 3.46 6.76 -10.93
CA PRO A 152 4.13 6.21 -9.75
C PRO A 152 5.61 5.88 -9.96
N LEU A 153 5.99 5.39 -11.15
CA LEU A 153 7.38 5.04 -11.47
C LEU A 153 8.29 6.27 -11.54
N ASP A 154 7.75 7.41 -12.00
CA ASP A 154 8.47 8.68 -12.05
C ASP A 154 8.59 9.36 -10.69
N LEU A 155 7.90 8.81 -9.66
CA LEU A 155 7.96 9.23 -8.26
C LEU A 155 8.79 8.26 -7.39
N GLY A 156 9.72 7.52 -8.01
CA GLY A 156 10.69 6.69 -7.34
C GLY A 156 10.30 5.21 -7.12
N PHE A 157 9.05 4.81 -7.38
CA PHE A 157 8.66 3.41 -7.27
C PHE A 157 9.20 2.57 -8.43
N ASP A 158 9.61 1.33 -8.14
CA ASP A 158 10.10 0.39 -9.15
C ASP A 158 8.98 -0.48 -9.74
N TYR A 159 7.85 -0.58 -9.03
CA TYR A 159 6.66 -1.31 -9.48
C TYR A 159 5.39 -0.62 -8.99
N HIS A 160 4.37 -0.63 -9.83
CA HIS A 160 3.03 -0.18 -9.47
C HIS A 160 1.97 -1.17 -9.95
N PHE A 161 0.99 -1.46 -9.08
CA PHE A 161 -0.24 -2.13 -9.47
C PHE A 161 -1.40 -1.60 -8.64
N GLY A 162 -2.43 -1.05 -9.28
CA GLY A 162 -3.49 -0.50 -8.44
C GLY A 162 -4.73 0.01 -9.13
N VAL A 163 -5.58 0.56 -8.29
CA VAL A 163 -6.80 1.28 -8.66
C VAL A 163 -6.42 2.73 -8.92
N PRO A 164 -6.75 3.28 -10.10
CA PRO A 164 -6.27 4.62 -10.48
C PRO A 164 -6.78 5.74 -9.59
N SER A 165 -8.02 5.63 -9.09
CA SER A 165 -8.68 6.63 -8.27
C SER A 165 -9.41 5.96 -7.10
N ASN A 166 -10.69 6.21 -6.91
CA ASN A 166 -11.51 5.57 -5.88
C ASN A 166 -11.92 4.16 -6.28
N HIS A 167 -12.38 3.38 -5.31
CA HIS A 167 -12.93 2.05 -5.53
C HIS A 167 -14.13 2.07 -6.51
N ASP A 168 -14.90 3.14 -6.50
CA ASP A 168 -16.06 3.38 -7.34
C ASP A 168 -15.75 4.14 -8.64
N ASP A 169 -14.46 4.32 -9.01
CA ASP A 169 -14.14 5.04 -10.23
C ASP A 169 -14.80 4.44 -11.48
N VAL A 170 -15.11 5.31 -12.42
CA VAL A 170 -15.88 4.96 -13.62
C VAL A 170 -15.15 4.04 -14.59
N TRP A 171 -13.83 3.96 -14.50
CA TRP A 171 -13.00 3.20 -15.43
C TRP A 171 -13.04 1.69 -15.17
N GLY A 172 -13.14 1.29 -13.91
CA GLY A 172 -13.25 -0.10 -13.50
C GLY A 172 -12.07 -0.99 -13.90
N VAL A 173 -10.89 -0.42 -14.12
CA VAL A 173 -9.67 -1.14 -14.53
C VAL A 173 -8.60 -1.05 -13.47
N PHE A 174 -7.61 -1.96 -13.53
CA PHE A 174 -6.35 -1.81 -12.83
C PHE A 174 -5.31 -1.14 -13.73
N ILE A 175 -4.36 -0.47 -13.10
CA ILE A 175 -3.13 -0.01 -13.75
C ILE A 175 -1.98 -0.91 -13.31
N GLU A 176 -1.12 -1.30 -14.24
CA GLU A 176 0.15 -1.94 -13.93
C GLU A 176 1.29 -1.13 -14.53
N ASN A 177 2.16 -0.62 -13.65
CA ASN A 177 3.23 0.30 -13.97
C ASN A 177 2.70 1.59 -14.63
N ASP A 178 2.81 1.73 -15.92
CA ASP A 178 2.51 2.91 -16.69
C ASP A 178 1.39 2.72 -17.73
N GLU A 179 0.58 1.65 -17.58
CA GLU A 179 -0.51 1.36 -18.51
C GLU A 179 -1.69 0.63 -17.85
N ILE A 180 -2.85 0.63 -18.50
CA ILE A 180 -3.98 -0.19 -18.08
C ILE A 180 -3.57 -1.67 -18.16
N TYR A 181 -3.79 -2.38 -17.05
CA TYR A 181 -3.54 -3.82 -16.98
C TYR A 181 -4.39 -4.59 -18.01
N GLY A 182 -3.72 -5.24 -18.96
CA GLY A 182 -4.38 -6.06 -19.98
C GLY A 182 -5.17 -5.23 -21.03
N LEU A 183 -4.78 -4.00 -21.32
CA LEU A 183 -5.36 -3.18 -22.39
C LEU A 183 -5.17 -3.88 -23.75
N ASN A 184 -6.28 -4.19 -24.45
CA ASN A 184 -6.27 -4.85 -25.74
C ASN A 184 -6.26 -3.84 -26.90
N SER A 185 -7.07 -2.78 -26.80
CA SER A 185 -7.14 -1.74 -27.83
C SER A 185 -7.44 -0.37 -27.21
N LYS A 186 -7.30 0.70 -28.02
CA LYS A 186 -7.67 2.07 -27.63
C LYS A 186 -9.16 2.35 -27.80
N GLU A 187 -9.94 1.38 -28.25
CA GLU A 187 -11.37 1.53 -28.43
C GLU A 187 -12.10 1.47 -27.08
N ALA A 188 -13.28 2.09 -27.04
CA ALA A 188 -14.13 2.00 -25.85
C ALA A 188 -14.64 0.56 -25.69
N HIS A 189 -14.55 0.04 -24.47
CA HIS A 189 -15.10 -1.27 -24.14
C HIS A 189 -16.64 -1.21 -24.30
N PRO A 190 -17.29 -2.24 -24.87
CA PRO A 190 -18.74 -2.27 -25.00
C PRO A 190 -19.51 -2.28 -23.67
N TYR A 191 -18.81 -2.47 -22.57
CA TYR A 191 -19.33 -2.44 -21.23
C TYR A 191 -19.53 -0.99 -20.78
N SER A 192 -20.78 -0.63 -20.41
CA SER A 192 -21.11 0.66 -19.83
C SER A 192 -21.35 0.55 -18.32
N ARG A 193 -20.77 1.44 -17.54
CA ARG A 193 -21.13 1.64 -16.14
C ARG A 193 -22.06 2.85 -16.02
N SER A 194 -23.05 2.75 -15.12
CA SER A 194 -23.84 3.90 -14.71
C SER A 194 -23.32 4.40 -13.36
N PHE A 195 -23.06 5.69 -13.27
CA PHE A 195 -22.66 6.35 -12.05
C PHE A 195 -23.43 7.66 -11.92
N TYR A 196 -24.19 7.85 -10.86
CA TYR A 196 -25.08 8.99 -10.66
C TYR A 196 -25.99 9.31 -11.89
N GLY A 197 -26.50 8.27 -12.55
CA GLY A 197 -27.37 8.41 -13.72
C GLY A 197 -26.67 8.74 -15.04
N SER A 198 -25.35 8.91 -15.04
CA SER A 198 -24.54 9.05 -16.25
C SER A 198 -23.99 7.69 -16.68
N GLN A 199 -24.00 7.45 -18.00
CA GLN A 199 -23.36 6.27 -18.57
C GLN A 199 -21.91 6.58 -18.98
N TYR A 200 -21.00 5.71 -18.60
CA TYR A 200 -19.60 5.75 -19.00
C TYR A 200 -19.24 4.48 -19.75
N PHE A 201 -18.43 4.63 -20.80
CA PHE A 201 -17.85 3.51 -21.51
C PHE A 201 -16.52 3.15 -20.85
N GLY A 202 -16.31 1.86 -20.59
CA GLY A 202 -15.05 1.36 -20.07
C GLY A 202 -13.97 1.27 -21.16
N PHE A 203 -12.78 0.85 -20.75
CA PHE A 203 -11.68 0.52 -21.65
C PHE A 203 -11.78 -0.92 -22.12
N ASP A 204 -11.19 -1.24 -23.26
CA ASP A 204 -11.03 -2.62 -23.76
C ASP A 204 -9.93 -3.36 -22.97
N ALA A 205 -10.25 -3.65 -21.72
CA ALA A 205 -9.38 -4.27 -20.73
C ALA A 205 -10.19 -5.08 -19.72
N PRO A 206 -9.55 -6.01 -18.96
CA PRO A 206 -10.21 -6.71 -17.86
C PRO A 206 -10.83 -5.74 -16.86
N GLN A 207 -12.12 -5.92 -16.60
CA GLN A 207 -12.86 -5.06 -15.67
C GLN A 207 -12.74 -5.59 -14.24
N ARG A 208 -12.56 -4.68 -13.27
CA ARG A 208 -12.56 -5.01 -11.85
C ARG A 208 -13.93 -5.54 -11.43
N VAL A 209 -13.92 -6.64 -10.69
CA VAL A 209 -15.07 -7.12 -9.94
C VAL A 209 -14.92 -6.61 -8.51
N ASN A 210 -15.79 -5.71 -8.08
CA ASN A 210 -15.61 -4.94 -6.84
C ASN A 210 -15.30 -5.81 -5.60
N LYS A 211 -16.03 -6.92 -5.42
CA LYS A 211 -15.81 -7.86 -4.30
C LYS A 211 -14.46 -8.60 -4.35
N ASP A 212 -13.78 -8.61 -5.48
CA ASP A 212 -12.51 -9.32 -5.66
C ASP A 212 -11.30 -8.37 -5.55
N VAL A 213 -11.53 -7.06 -5.52
CA VAL A 213 -10.44 -6.05 -5.55
C VAL A 213 -9.48 -6.21 -4.39
N MET A 214 -10.00 -6.41 -3.15
CA MET A 214 -9.14 -6.61 -1.98
C MET A 214 -8.24 -7.83 -2.13
N ASN A 215 -8.80 -8.95 -2.64
CA ASN A 215 -8.04 -10.17 -2.90
C ASN A 215 -6.94 -9.93 -3.93
N VAL A 216 -7.28 -9.29 -5.05
CA VAL A 216 -6.32 -9.02 -6.12
C VAL A 216 -5.16 -8.15 -5.62
N LEU A 217 -5.45 -7.09 -4.88
CA LEU A 217 -4.42 -6.19 -4.33
C LEU A 217 -3.55 -6.91 -3.30
N THR A 218 -4.16 -7.71 -2.43
CA THR A 218 -3.45 -8.50 -1.42
C THR A 218 -2.56 -9.55 -2.07
N GLU A 219 -3.08 -10.29 -3.06
CA GLU A 219 -2.31 -11.29 -3.80
C GLU A 219 -1.13 -10.68 -4.56
N LYS A 220 -1.33 -9.54 -5.21
CA LYS A 220 -0.24 -8.79 -5.88
C LYS A 220 0.84 -8.36 -4.88
N SER A 221 0.45 -7.90 -3.69
CA SER A 221 1.39 -7.51 -2.62
C SER A 221 2.17 -8.71 -2.08
N VAL A 222 1.50 -9.82 -1.78
CA VAL A 222 2.11 -11.07 -1.34
C VAL A 222 3.07 -11.63 -2.40
N ASN A 223 2.66 -11.63 -3.67
CA ASN A 223 3.49 -12.11 -4.76
C ASN A 223 4.70 -11.21 -5.02
N TRP A 224 4.56 -9.90 -4.80
CA TRP A 224 5.68 -8.98 -4.88
C TRP A 224 6.65 -9.20 -3.71
N LEU A 225 6.15 -9.32 -2.48
CA LEU A 225 6.97 -9.62 -1.28
C LEU A 225 7.76 -10.91 -1.45
N LYS A 226 7.14 -11.99 -1.96
CA LYS A 226 7.81 -13.29 -2.19
C LYS A 226 8.99 -13.23 -3.17
N LYS A 227 9.11 -12.17 -3.94
CA LYS A 227 10.25 -11.95 -4.85
C LYS A 227 11.40 -11.18 -4.18
N GLN A 228 11.18 -10.66 -2.97
CA GLN A 228 12.21 -9.92 -2.23
C GLN A 228 13.17 -10.88 -1.54
N SER A 229 14.38 -10.41 -1.24
CA SER A 229 15.41 -11.17 -0.53
C SER A 229 15.84 -10.43 0.73
N SER A 230 16.58 -11.13 1.61
CA SER A 230 17.20 -10.51 2.78
C SER A 230 18.35 -9.56 2.44
N ASP A 231 18.90 -9.62 1.22
CA ASP A 231 20.12 -8.89 0.86
C ASP A 231 19.86 -7.44 0.42
N THR A 232 18.61 -7.16 0.01
CA THR A 232 18.20 -5.82 -0.46
C THR A 232 16.98 -5.38 0.32
N PRO A 233 17.04 -4.22 1.01
CA PRO A 233 15.88 -3.71 1.73
C PRO A 233 14.76 -3.34 0.73
N PHE A 234 13.52 -3.41 1.18
CA PHE A 234 12.39 -3.05 0.35
C PHE A 234 11.41 -2.09 1.04
N PHE A 235 10.68 -1.35 0.22
CA PHE A 235 9.58 -0.48 0.62
C PHE A 235 8.30 -0.89 -0.12
N LEU A 236 7.31 -1.36 0.61
CA LEU A 236 5.96 -1.61 0.10
C LEU A 236 5.02 -0.52 0.62
N TYR A 237 4.51 0.31 -0.28
CA TYR A 237 3.36 1.17 -0.05
C TYR A 237 2.11 0.40 -0.48
N PHE A 238 1.41 -0.20 0.50
CA PHE A 238 0.17 -0.91 0.30
C PHE A 238 -1.01 -0.01 0.68
N ALA A 239 -1.79 0.38 -0.30
CA ALA A 239 -2.96 1.24 -0.13
C ALA A 239 -4.24 0.49 -0.54
N PRO A 240 -4.75 -0.44 0.31
CA PRO A 240 -5.99 -1.15 0.03
C PRO A 240 -7.17 -0.18 -0.12
N ILE A 241 -8.21 -0.62 -0.85
CA ILE A 241 -9.41 0.21 -1.09
C ILE A 241 -10.43 0.14 0.08
N ALA A 242 -10.23 -0.75 1.02
CA ALA A 242 -11.12 -0.89 2.16
C ALA A 242 -10.79 0.21 3.20
N VAL A 243 -11.81 0.88 3.70
CA VAL A 243 -13.25 0.55 3.64
C VAL A 243 -14.07 1.61 2.88
N HIS A 244 -13.47 2.23 1.86
CA HIS A 244 -14.15 3.22 1.00
C HIS A 244 -15.34 2.58 0.27
N HIS A 245 -16.43 3.32 0.09
CA HIS A 245 -17.58 2.85 -0.69
C HIS A 245 -17.20 2.62 -2.19
N PRO A 246 -17.96 1.76 -2.93
CA PRO A 246 -19.03 0.88 -2.45
C PRO A 246 -18.50 -0.18 -1.49
N ILE A 247 -19.30 -0.48 -0.46
CA ILE A 247 -18.91 -1.47 0.55
C ILE A 247 -19.09 -2.88 -0.05
N THR A 248 -17.99 -3.46 -0.46
CA THR A 248 -17.97 -4.73 -1.23
C THR A 248 -16.98 -5.73 -0.64
N PRO A 249 -17.24 -6.24 0.57
CA PRO A 249 -16.40 -7.27 1.14
C PRO A 249 -16.35 -8.51 0.24
N SER A 250 -15.25 -9.22 0.28
CA SER A 250 -15.09 -10.49 -0.42
C SER A 250 -16.14 -11.52 0.02
N ASP A 251 -16.45 -12.47 -0.86
CA ASP A 251 -17.49 -13.47 -0.59
C ASP A 251 -17.21 -14.30 0.69
N TYR A 252 -15.95 -14.54 1.03
CA TYR A 252 -15.58 -15.29 2.24
C TYR A 252 -15.57 -14.44 3.52
N MET A 253 -15.67 -13.12 3.43
CA MET A 253 -15.82 -12.23 4.58
C MET A 253 -17.26 -11.87 4.87
N ARG A 254 -18.18 -12.08 3.91
CA ARG A 254 -19.60 -11.72 4.06
C ARG A 254 -20.25 -12.45 5.21
N GLY A 255 -20.88 -11.69 6.10
CA GLY A 255 -21.63 -12.20 7.26
C GLY A 255 -20.75 -12.69 8.39
N LEU A 256 -19.44 -12.41 8.39
CA LEU A 256 -18.56 -12.78 9.49
C LEU A 256 -18.55 -11.73 10.62
N SER A 257 -18.94 -10.49 10.35
CA SER A 257 -19.11 -9.47 11.38
C SER A 257 -20.57 -9.41 11.87
N ASN A 258 -20.76 -8.82 13.04
CA ASN A 258 -22.09 -8.56 13.59
C ASN A 258 -22.56 -7.11 13.32
N CYS A 259 -21.88 -6.36 12.45
CA CYS A 259 -22.26 -5.00 12.06
C CYS A 259 -22.44 -4.82 10.54
N GLY A 260 -22.78 -5.91 9.84
CA GLY A 260 -23.13 -5.92 8.43
C GLY A 260 -21.95 -5.73 7.49
N PRO A 261 -22.20 -5.40 6.20
CA PRO A 261 -21.17 -5.39 5.17
C PRO A 261 -19.98 -4.47 5.47
N TYR A 262 -20.17 -3.38 6.19
CA TYR A 262 -19.08 -2.48 6.59
C TYR A 262 -18.10 -3.17 7.54
N GLY A 263 -18.61 -3.89 8.55
CA GLY A 263 -17.78 -4.68 9.45
C GLY A 263 -17.08 -5.84 8.74
N ASP A 264 -17.78 -6.48 7.80
CA ASP A 264 -17.17 -7.52 6.95
C ASP A 264 -16.02 -6.96 6.14
N PHE A 265 -16.14 -5.72 5.63
CA PHE A 265 -15.09 -5.06 4.85
C PHE A 265 -13.90 -4.62 5.71
N ILE A 266 -14.13 -4.24 6.98
CA ILE A 266 -13.06 -4.03 7.96
C ILE A 266 -12.31 -5.35 8.22
N GLN A 267 -13.02 -6.47 8.33
CA GLN A 267 -12.39 -7.78 8.52
C GLN A 267 -11.61 -8.24 7.27
N ASP A 268 -12.06 -7.86 6.07
CA ASP A 268 -11.33 -8.08 4.82
C ASP A 268 -10.01 -7.30 4.78
N LEU A 269 -10.03 -6.05 5.28
CA LEU A 269 -8.83 -5.25 5.48
C LEU A 269 -7.87 -5.90 6.48
N ASP A 270 -8.37 -6.33 7.64
CA ASP A 270 -7.56 -7.01 8.67
C ASP A 270 -6.94 -8.31 8.15
N TRP A 271 -7.71 -9.09 7.38
CA TRP A 271 -7.20 -10.28 6.70
C TRP A 271 -6.04 -9.93 5.74
N SER A 272 -6.17 -8.86 4.96
CA SER A 272 -5.12 -8.41 4.05
C SER A 272 -3.83 -8.05 4.80
N VAL A 273 -3.95 -7.36 5.95
CA VAL A 273 -2.82 -7.09 6.86
C VAL A 273 -2.19 -8.41 7.33
N GLY A 274 -3.04 -9.37 7.71
CA GLY A 274 -2.61 -10.71 8.14
C GLY A 274 -1.83 -11.44 7.06
N GLN A 275 -2.25 -11.39 5.79
CA GLN A 275 -1.54 -12.02 4.68
C GLN A 275 -0.13 -11.43 4.47
N ILE A 276 0.03 -10.13 4.66
CA ILE A 276 1.34 -9.46 4.58
C ILE A 276 2.22 -9.92 5.75
N ILE A 277 1.72 -9.88 7.00
CA ILE A 277 2.46 -10.30 8.18
C ILE A 277 2.94 -11.75 8.04
N GLN A 278 2.01 -12.68 7.73
CA GLN A 278 2.31 -14.10 7.58
C GLN A 278 3.32 -14.37 6.44
N THR A 279 3.26 -13.58 5.35
CA THR A 279 4.24 -13.70 4.27
C THR A 279 5.64 -13.30 4.76
N LEU A 280 5.75 -12.20 5.49
CA LEU A 280 7.04 -11.76 6.06
C LEU A 280 7.59 -12.76 7.08
N GLU A 281 6.73 -13.36 7.91
CA GLU A 281 7.10 -14.42 8.85
C GLU A 281 7.59 -15.67 8.11
N TYR A 282 6.86 -16.14 7.11
CA TYR A 282 7.22 -17.29 6.29
C TYR A 282 8.58 -17.10 5.59
N MET A 283 8.88 -15.88 5.16
CA MET A 283 10.16 -15.54 4.52
C MET A 283 11.30 -15.27 5.53
N GLY A 284 11.03 -15.25 6.84
CA GLY A 284 12.01 -14.89 7.86
C GLY A 284 12.43 -13.42 7.84
N LEU A 285 11.59 -12.54 7.28
CA LEU A 285 11.87 -11.10 7.14
C LEU A 285 11.16 -10.24 8.17
N ARG A 286 10.24 -10.81 8.97
CA ARG A 286 9.39 -10.06 9.90
C ARG A 286 10.18 -9.23 10.91
N GLU A 287 11.24 -9.81 11.49
CA GLU A 287 12.06 -9.17 12.54
C GLU A 287 12.84 -7.95 12.03
N ASN A 288 13.19 -7.93 10.73
CA ASN A 288 13.87 -6.79 10.10
C ASN A 288 12.90 -5.95 9.25
N THR A 289 11.60 -5.91 9.60
CA THR A 289 10.60 -5.15 8.86
C THR A 289 9.81 -4.23 9.78
N ILE A 290 9.82 -2.95 9.48
CA ILE A 290 8.93 -1.94 10.09
C ILE A 290 7.59 -2.00 9.35
N ILE A 291 6.51 -2.33 10.06
CA ILE A 291 5.15 -2.28 9.52
C ILE A 291 4.42 -1.10 10.13
N ILE A 292 3.93 -0.20 9.28
CA ILE A 292 3.15 0.98 9.68
C ILE A 292 1.73 0.78 9.14
N PHE A 293 0.74 0.82 10.02
CA PHE A 293 -0.68 0.79 9.67
C PHE A 293 -1.33 2.11 10.05
N THR A 294 -2.04 2.74 9.12
CA THR A 294 -2.82 3.96 9.34
C THR A 294 -3.96 4.07 8.32
N SER A 295 -4.79 5.11 8.45
CA SER A 295 -5.81 5.48 7.47
C SER A 295 -5.48 6.82 6.82
N ASP A 296 -5.97 7.05 5.61
CA ASP A 296 -5.79 8.33 4.91
C ASP A 296 -6.69 9.44 5.46
N ASN A 297 -7.83 9.09 6.02
CA ASN A 297 -8.76 9.98 6.73
C ASN A 297 -9.68 9.17 7.66
N GLY A 298 -10.64 9.82 8.28
CA GLY A 298 -11.71 9.17 9.08
C GLY A 298 -12.75 8.48 8.21
N GLY A 299 -13.69 7.78 8.85
CA GLY A 299 -14.78 7.09 8.17
C GLY A 299 -15.70 8.03 7.38
N ASP A 300 -16.18 7.55 6.24
CA ASP A 300 -17.12 8.29 5.39
C ASP A 300 -18.56 8.21 5.94
N ILE A 301 -19.28 9.34 5.88
CA ILE A 301 -20.69 9.46 6.29
C ILE A 301 -21.65 8.61 5.42
N PRO A 302 -21.43 8.40 4.11
CA PRO A 302 -22.31 7.57 3.28
C PRO A 302 -22.50 6.13 3.72
N VAL A 303 -21.73 5.61 4.65
CA VAL A 303 -21.89 4.28 5.24
C VAL A 303 -23.30 4.03 5.82
N GLN A 304 -24.03 5.10 6.11
CA GLN A 304 -25.41 5.02 6.61
C GLN A 304 -26.48 4.82 5.50
N ARG A 305 -26.10 4.75 4.23
CA ARG A 305 -27.05 4.49 3.14
C ARG A 305 -27.44 3.01 3.11
N PRO A 306 -28.71 2.69 2.81
CA PRO A 306 -29.18 1.29 2.79
C PRO A 306 -28.44 0.37 1.80
N GLU A 307 -27.78 0.94 0.79
CA GLU A 307 -26.97 0.24 -0.20
C GLU A 307 -25.46 0.19 0.13
N ALA A 308 -25.07 0.74 1.27
CA ALA A 308 -23.68 0.72 1.74
C ALA A 308 -23.38 -0.54 2.56
#